data_1816450da7ee8bf35071bf9eb57d51ad
#
_entry.id   1816450da7ee8bf35071bf9eb57d51ad
#
_cell.length_a   1.000
_cell.length_b   1.000
_cell.length_c   1.000
_cell.angle_alpha   90.00
_cell.angle_beta   90.00
_cell.angle_gamma   90.00
#
_symmetry.space_group_name_H-M   'P 1'
#
loop_
_entity.id
_entity.type
_entity.pdbx_description
1 polymer ?
#
loop_
_entity_poly.entity_id
_entity_poly.type
_entity_poly.pdbx_seq_one_letter_code
_entity_poly.pdbx_strand_id
1 'polypeptide(L)'
;MNKYELGIKIDQIKKLAAKKEYTEAAAIAKDINWTKVKDWQALATAINVQEAVGDYEEARDMAILAYNRNLGGRKLVYKLTEFFIKVGDFDNANELYEEYSKSSQHDAVSYTHLRAHET
;
A
#
# COMPACT_ATOMS: atom_id res chain seq x y z
N MET A 1 10.37 -8.62 -16.40
CA MET A 1 11.42 -7.99 -15.52
C MET A 1 12.02 -9.06 -14.64
N ASN A 2 13.32 -9.21 -14.70
CA ASN A 2 13.99 -10.19 -13.86
C ASN A 2 14.30 -9.61 -12.48
N LYS A 3 14.77 -10.47 -11.59
CA LYS A 3 15.03 -10.08 -10.19
C LYS A 3 16.08 -8.97 -10.07
N TYR A 4 17.06 -8.99 -10.94
CA TYR A 4 18.12 -7.98 -10.94
C TYR A 4 17.57 -6.61 -11.33
N GLU A 5 16.80 -6.56 -12.41
CA GLU A 5 16.18 -5.31 -12.85
C GLU A 5 15.20 -4.76 -11.82
N LEU A 6 14.47 -5.65 -11.17
CA LEU A 6 13.54 -5.27 -10.11
C LEU A 6 14.28 -4.57 -8.97
N GLY A 7 15.41 -5.13 -8.55
CA GLY A 7 16.23 -4.53 -7.49
C GLY A 7 16.74 -3.15 -7.86
N ILE A 8 17.19 -2.97 -9.10
CA ILE A 8 17.66 -1.67 -9.58
C ILE A 8 16.55 -0.64 -9.55
N LYS A 9 15.36 -1.01 -10.02
CA LYS A 9 14.23 -0.08 -10.05
C LYS A 9 13.78 0.30 -8.65
N ILE A 10 13.75 -0.65 -7.73
CA ILE A 10 13.40 -0.36 -6.33
C ILE A 10 14.40 0.61 -5.72
N ASP A 11 15.70 0.41 -5.97
CA ASP A 11 16.73 1.33 -5.48
C ASP A 11 16.54 2.73 -6.05
N GLN A 12 16.19 2.82 -7.33
CA GLN A 12 15.91 4.12 -7.95
C GLN A 12 14.74 4.82 -7.28
N ILE A 13 13.68 4.07 -7.00
CA ILE A 13 12.52 4.63 -6.31
C ILE A 13 12.91 5.18 -4.95
N LYS A 14 13.70 4.42 -4.19
CA LYS A 14 14.14 4.84 -2.86
C LYS A 14 14.98 6.12 -2.93
N LYS A 15 15.89 6.20 -3.90
CA LYS A 15 16.72 7.39 -4.07
C LYS A 15 15.91 8.61 -4.46
N LEU A 16 14.98 8.43 -5.40
CA LEU A 16 14.12 9.52 -5.84
C LEU A 16 13.21 9.99 -4.71
N ALA A 17 12.66 9.07 -3.95
CA ALA A 17 11.82 9.41 -2.80
C ALA A 17 12.62 10.20 -1.75
N ALA A 18 13.87 9.83 -1.52
CA ALA A 18 14.73 10.54 -0.57
C ALA A 18 14.97 11.98 -1.02
N LYS A 19 15.00 12.22 -2.32
CA LYS A 19 15.15 13.56 -2.89
C LYS A 19 13.80 14.28 -3.08
N LYS A 20 12.71 13.63 -2.70
CA LYS A 20 11.35 14.14 -2.85
C LYS A 20 10.95 14.33 -4.31
N GLU A 21 11.55 13.58 -5.21
CA GLU A 21 11.22 13.57 -6.63
C GLU A 21 10.14 12.51 -6.88
N TYR A 22 8.95 12.75 -6.34
CA TYR A 22 7.91 11.74 -6.28
C TYR A 22 7.29 11.41 -7.63
N THR A 23 7.21 12.37 -8.53
CA THR A 23 6.63 12.11 -9.86
C THR A 23 7.42 11.07 -10.62
N GLU A 24 8.74 11.21 -10.62
CA GLU A 24 9.61 10.24 -11.29
C GLU A 24 9.58 8.89 -10.59
N ALA A 25 9.60 8.90 -9.25
CA ALA A 25 9.54 7.68 -8.48
C ALA A 25 8.23 6.93 -8.74
N ALA A 26 7.12 7.64 -8.82
CA ALA A 26 5.82 7.05 -9.09
C ALA A 26 5.77 6.39 -10.48
N ALA A 27 6.37 7.04 -11.48
CA ALA A 27 6.41 6.48 -12.83
C ALA A 27 7.17 5.15 -12.86
N ILE A 28 8.29 5.06 -12.13
CA ILE A 28 9.04 3.82 -12.04
C ILE A 28 8.22 2.77 -11.28
N ALA A 29 7.57 3.17 -10.20
CA ALA A 29 6.79 2.26 -9.39
C ALA A 29 5.65 1.61 -10.17
N LYS A 30 5.05 2.32 -11.11
CA LYS A 30 3.97 1.76 -11.93
C LYS A 30 4.41 0.64 -12.85
N ASP A 31 5.69 0.58 -13.20
CA ASP A 31 6.22 -0.48 -14.04
C ASP A 31 6.52 -1.77 -13.28
N ILE A 32 6.44 -1.73 -11.96
CA ILE A 32 6.80 -2.87 -11.12
C ILE A 32 5.56 -3.69 -10.79
N ASN A 33 5.68 -5.01 -10.89
CA ASN A 33 4.66 -5.92 -10.40
C ASN A 33 4.89 -6.16 -8.91
N TRP A 34 4.19 -5.41 -8.07
CA TRP A 34 4.39 -5.43 -6.63
C TRP A 34 3.97 -6.74 -5.98
N THR A 35 3.19 -7.57 -6.67
CA THR A 35 2.84 -8.89 -6.14
C THR A 35 4.07 -9.76 -5.96
N LYS A 36 5.15 -9.47 -6.68
CA LYS A 36 6.41 -10.20 -6.60
C LYS A 36 7.41 -9.60 -5.64
N VAL A 37 7.10 -8.44 -5.08
CA VAL A 37 7.99 -7.73 -4.15
C VAL A 37 7.58 -8.09 -2.73
N LYS A 38 8.51 -8.68 -1.97
CA LYS A 38 8.23 -9.10 -0.60
C LYS A 38 8.81 -8.14 0.44
N ASP A 39 9.71 -7.27 0.03
CA ASP A 39 10.35 -6.32 0.93
C ASP A 39 9.34 -5.25 1.36
N TRP A 40 9.02 -5.25 2.66
CA TRP A 40 8.08 -4.27 3.20
C TRP A 40 8.55 -2.83 3.01
N GLN A 41 9.86 -2.57 3.18
CA GLN A 41 10.37 -1.21 3.04
C GLN A 41 10.18 -0.69 1.62
N ALA A 42 10.40 -1.54 0.63
CA ALA A 42 10.17 -1.16 -0.76
C ALA A 42 8.71 -0.85 -1.01
N LEU A 43 7.82 -1.70 -0.51
CA LEU A 43 6.39 -1.52 -0.67
C LEU A 43 5.90 -0.26 0.04
N ALA A 44 6.37 -0.04 1.26
CA ALA A 44 6.01 1.16 2.02
C ALA A 44 6.47 2.44 1.31
N THR A 45 7.68 2.43 0.76
CA THR A 45 8.18 3.58 0.01
C THR A 45 7.30 3.85 -1.21
N ALA A 46 6.92 2.81 -1.93
CA ALA A 46 6.08 2.95 -3.11
C ALA A 46 4.69 3.49 -2.74
N ILE A 47 4.12 3.02 -1.65
CA ILE A 47 2.83 3.53 -1.16
C ILE A 47 2.94 5.03 -0.87
N ASN A 48 3.99 5.43 -0.16
CA ASN A 48 4.20 6.85 0.17
C ASN A 48 4.39 7.70 -1.08
N VAL A 49 5.11 7.17 -2.07
CA VAL A 49 5.33 7.87 -3.33
C VAL A 49 4.01 8.09 -4.08
N GLN A 50 3.18 7.06 -4.17
CA GLN A 50 1.91 7.20 -4.87
C GLN A 50 0.97 8.15 -4.12
N GLU A 51 0.98 8.11 -2.81
CA GLU A 51 0.21 9.05 -2.00
C GLU A 51 0.67 10.48 -2.27
N ALA A 52 1.98 10.70 -2.33
CA ALA A 52 2.56 12.02 -2.51
C ALA A 52 2.16 12.65 -3.85
N VAL A 53 2.01 11.83 -4.90
CA VAL A 53 1.59 12.34 -6.21
C VAL A 53 0.07 12.36 -6.36
N GLY A 54 -0.67 11.94 -5.34
CA GLY A 54 -2.12 11.97 -5.37
C GLY A 54 -2.76 10.79 -6.09
N ASP A 55 -2.00 9.76 -6.39
CA ASP A 55 -2.55 8.56 -7.05
C ASP A 55 -3.05 7.59 -5.97
N TYR A 56 -4.21 7.92 -5.42
CA TYR A 56 -4.76 7.15 -4.31
C TYR A 56 -5.25 5.77 -4.71
N GLU A 57 -5.63 5.58 -5.96
CA GLU A 57 -6.01 4.25 -6.43
C GLU A 57 -4.83 3.30 -6.42
N GLU A 58 -3.68 3.74 -6.92
CA GLU A 58 -2.48 2.93 -6.92
C GLU A 58 -1.99 2.71 -5.49
N ALA A 59 -2.01 3.75 -4.65
CA ALA A 59 -1.62 3.64 -3.26
C ALA A 59 -2.53 2.64 -2.53
N ARG A 60 -3.83 2.71 -2.79
CA ARG A 60 -4.79 1.77 -2.21
C ARG A 60 -4.47 0.32 -2.60
N ASP A 61 -4.22 0.07 -3.88
CA ASP A 61 -3.95 -1.28 -4.35
C ASP A 61 -2.71 -1.87 -3.69
N MET A 62 -1.66 -1.07 -3.56
CA MET A 62 -0.45 -1.51 -2.88
C MET A 62 -0.68 -1.71 -1.38
N ALA A 63 -1.48 -0.85 -0.76
CA ALA A 63 -1.80 -0.98 0.64
C ALA A 63 -2.65 -2.23 0.91
N ILE A 64 -3.58 -2.57 0.01
CA ILE A 64 -4.34 -3.82 0.11
C ILE A 64 -3.39 -5.02 0.07
N LEU A 65 -2.43 -5.00 -0.84
CA LEU A 65 -1.46 -6.07 -0.94
C LEU A 65 -0.70 -6.25 0.38
N ALA A 66 -0.24 -5.14 0.97
CA ALA A 66 0.46 -5.19 2.25
C ALA A 66 -0.46 -5.67 3.37
N TYR A 67 -1.69 -5.20 3.39
CA TYR A 67 -2.67 -5.59 4.41
C TYR A 67 -2.91 -7.10 4.37
N ASN A 68 -3.10 -7.64 3.18
CA ASN A 68 -3.38 -9.07 3.03
C ASN A 68 -2.17 -9.94 3.38
N ARG A 69 -0.97 -9.34 3.40
CA ARG A 69 0.26 -10.00 3.84
C ARG A 69 0.56 -9.75 5.32
N ASN A 70 -0.32 -9.07 6.04
CA ASN A 70 -0.13 -8.72 7.44
C ASN A 70 1.10 -7.83 7.68
N LEU A 71 1.36 -6.94 6.75
CA LEU A 71 2.47 -5.99 6.84
C LEU A 71 1.97 -4.62 7.27
N GLY A 72 2.87 -3.84 7.87
CA GLY A 72 2.62 -2.43 8.15
C GLY A 72 1.83 -2.11 9.42
N GLY A 73 1.20 -3.09 10.02
CA GLY A 73 0.51 -2.91 11.28
C GLY A 73 -0.60 -1.86 11.26
N ARG A 74 -0.79 -1.22 12.41
CA ARG A 74 -1.89 -0.27 12.61
C ARG A 74 -1.81 0.94 11.69
N LYS A 75 -0.61 1.43 11.44
CA LYS A 75 -0.42 2.59 10.57
C LYS A 75 -0.90 2.32 9.15
N LEU A 76 -0.64 1.11 8.66
CA LEU A 76 -1.10 0.73 7.34
C LEU A 76 -2.63 0.69 7.26
N VAL A 77 -3.27 0.18 8.31
CA VAL A 77 -4.73 0.11 8.34
C VAL A 77 -5.33 1.52 8.28
N TYR A 78 -4.77 2.46 9.01
CA TYR A 78 -5.24 3.84 8.97
C TYR A 78 -5.03 4.45 7.58
N LYS A 79 -3.88 4.23 6.98
CA LYS A 79 -3.60 4.73 5.64
C LYS A 79 -4.53 4.11 4.60
N LEU A 80 -4.75 2.81 4.68
CA LEU A 80 -5.64 2.13 3.75
C LEU A 80 -7.08 2.64 3.88
N THR A 81 -7.54 2.86 5.11
CA THR A 81 -8.85 3.44 5.34
C THR A 81 -8.94 4.82 4.68
N GLU A 82 -7.92 5.62 4.85
CA GLU A 82 -7.86 6.94 4.22
C GLU A 82 -7.91 6.84 2.70
N PHE A 83 -7.16 5.90 2.11
CA PHE A 83 -7.15 5.72 0.67
C PHE A 83 -8.52 5.30 0.13
N PHE A 84 -9.20 4.41 0.85
CA PHE A 84 -10.56 4.05 0.47
C PHE A 84 -11.48 5.28 0.45
N ILE A 85 -11.36 6.12 1.46
CA ILE A 85 -12.15 7.35 1.52
C ILE A 85 -11.81 8.26 0.34
N LYS A 86 -10.52 8.41 0.03
CA LYS A 86 -10.07 9.29 -1.06
C LYS A 86 -10.56 8.84 -2.42
N VAL A 87 -10.71 7.53 -2.62
CA VAL A 87 -11.22 7.02 -3.91
C VAL A 87 -12.74 6.82 -3.90
N GLY A 88 -13.41 7.18 -2.81
CA GLY A 88 -14.86 7.10 -2.72
C GLY A 88 -15.40 5.74 -2.36
N ASP A 89 -14.57 4.84 -1.92
CA ASP A 89 -14.99 3.48 -1.53
C ASP A 89 -15.29 3.44 -0.03
N PHE A 90 -16.43 4.02 0.33
CA PHE A 90 -16.79 4.16 1.73
C PHE A 90 -17.19 2.83 2.38
N ASP A 91 -17.70 1.90 1.60
CA ASP A 91 -18.09 0.60 2.14
C ASP A 91 -16.90 -0.15 2.69
N ASN A 92 -15.81 -0.22 1.92
CA ASN A 92 -14.59 -0.87 2.38
C ASN A 92 -13.92 -0.09 3.50
N ALA A 93 -13.99 1.24 3.46
CA ALA A 93 -13.44 2.07 4.53
C ALA A 93 -14.15 1.76 5.85
N ASN A 94 -15.47 1.70 5.85
CA ASN A 94 -16.25 1.40 7.04
C ASN A 94 -16.01 -0.01 7.53
N GLU A 95 -15.98 -0.98 6.62
CA GLU A 95 -15.72 -2.37 6.98
C GLU A 95 -14.38 -2.54 7.66
N LEU A 96 -13.35 -1.93 7.10
CA LEU A 96 -12.01 -1.99 7.65
C LEU A 96 -11.93 -1.31 9.01
N TYR A 97 -12.55 -0.15 9.12
CA TYR A 97 -12.56 0.59 10.38
C TYR A 97 -13.24 -0.20 11.49
N GLU A 98 -14.41 -0.75 11.21
CA GLU A 98 -15.16 -1.53 12.20
C GLU A 98 -14.40 -2.78 12.61
N GLU A 99 -13.86 -3.51 11.65
CA GLU A 99 -13.10 -4.72 11.93
C GLU A 99 -11.91 -4.42 12.81
N TYR A 100 -11.19 -3.35 12.49
CA TYR A 100 -10.01 -3.00 13.25
C TYR A 100 -10.33 -2.48 14.64
N SER A 101 -11.43 -1.74 14.76
CA SER A 101 -11.88 -1.25 16.07
C SER A 101 -12.24 -2.41 17.00
N LYS A 102 -12.85 -3.46 16.47
CA LYS A 102 -13.17 -4.65 17.25
C LYS A 102 -11.91 -5.41 17.61
N SER A 103 -10.97 -5.51 16.68
CA SER A 103 -9.72 -6.26 16.88
C SER A 103 -8.78 -5.60 17.88
N SER A 104 -8.88 -4.29 18.02
CA SER A 104 -7.96 -3.55 18.89
C SER A 104 -8.06 -3.96 20.35
N GLN A 105 -9.16 -4.59 20.74
CA GLN A 105 -9.35 -5.07 22.11
C GLN A 105 -8.79 -6.46 22.31
N HIS A 106 -8.38 -7.12 21.26
CA HIS A 106 -7.85 -8.47 21.30
C HIS A 106 -6.54 -8.51 20.53
N ASP A 107 -5.55 -9.14 21.09
CA ASP A 107 -4.25 -9.24 20.44
C ASP A 107 -4.28 -10.17 19.23
N ALA A 108 -5.19 -11.09 19.23
CA ALA A 108 -5.31 -12.03 18.12
C ALA A 108 -6.12 -11.38 17.01
N VAL A 109 -5.42 -10.77 16.08
CA VAL A 109 -6.08 -10.16 14.96
C VAL A 109 -6.18 -11.17 13.83
N SER A 110 -7.41 -11.49 13.47
CA SER A 110 -7.67 -12.31 12.32
C SER A 110 -7.89 -11.38 11.15
N TYR A 111 -6.93 -11.32 10.24
CA TYR A 111 -7.06 -10.49 9.05
C TYR A 111 -7.95 -11.19 8.05
N THR A 112 -9.05 -10.55 7.72
CA THR A 112 -9.86 -11.01 6.61
C THR A 112 -9.42 -10.25 5.36
N HIS A 113 -9.50 -10.92 4.22
CA HIS A 113 -9.17 -10.27 2.97
C HIS A 113 -10.21 -9.22 2.63
N LEU A 114 -9.72 -8.08 2.14
CA LEU A 114 -10.60 -7.02 1.73
C LEU A 114 -11.32 -7.38 0.43
N ARG A 115 -12.52 -6.85 0.29
CA ARG A 115 -13.37 -7.17 -0.86
C ARG A 115 -13.25 -6.18 -2.00
N ALA A 116 -12.33 -5.22 -1.89
CA ALA A 116 -12.22 -4.16 -2.88
C ALA A 116 -12.09 -4.67 -4.30
N HIS A 117 -11.36 -5.76 -4.48
CA HIS A 117 -11.14 -6.32 -5.82
C HIS A 117 -12.18 -7.37 -6.20
N GLU A 118 -13.18 -7.55 -5.42
CA GLU A 118 -14.28 -8.44 -5.74
C GLU A 118 -15.47 -7.70 -6.37
N THR A 119 -15.43 -6.40 -6.31
CA THR A 119 -16.52 -5.58 -6.81
C THR A 119 -16.27 -5.00 -8.19
#